data_1924655c6edc47b894ef70d7da0b5ff9
#
_entry.id   1924655c6edc47b894ef70d7da0b5ff9
#
_cell.length_a   1.000
_cell.length_b   1.000
_cell.length_c   1.000
_cell.angle_alpha   90.00
_cell.angle_beta   90.00
_cell.angle_gamma   90.00
#
_symmetry.space_group_name_H-M   'P 1'
#
loop_
_entity.id
_entity.type
_entity.pdbx_description
1 polymer ?
#
loop_
_entity_poly.entity_id
_entity_poly.type
_entity_poly.pdbx_seq_one_letter_code
_entity_poly.pdbx_strand_id
1 'polypeptide(L)'
;MRRLPALVAVTALAGMGLVGCSASAASSCPTPTDSSIASVVDATGDFGSAPTVSVRSPFVPQQAGTQTLIEGDGQRITSDKQLALVDVTVLDAATGAQLVATQYADDKTATPLPRLTQAIPSIAPLLNCVAEGSRVAVAIPGSDLGAQGAQALGVNEGDGAVFVFDVRKVFLPAADGADQYNADSGMPSVVRAPDGQPGIVIPAGDAPTAARSQTIKKGDGDVVTADSSVVIHVQGVAWGAKTTFASTWKNGSPGQATVSALPPALASAIEGETVGSQVLVVVPADQTQADQQALQAPADTALVYVVDILGVVG
;
A
#
# COMPACT_ATOMS: atom_id res chain seq x y z
N MET A 1 -83.01 19.14 11.27
CA MET A 1 -82.76 18.20 10.17
C MET A 1 -81.69 18.80 9.25
N ARG A 2 -80.43 18.47 9.40
CA ARG A 2 -79.38 18.72 8.41
C ARG A 2 -78.27 17.75 8.69
N ARG A 3 -78.06 16.83 7.76
CA ARG A 3 -77.04 15.81 7.80
C ARG A 3 -75.74 16.39 7.25
N LEU A 4 -74.62 16.30 8.02
CA LEU A 4 -73.28 16.57 7.55
C LEU A 4 -72.61 15.23 7.14
N PRO A 5 -71.91 15.17 6.00
CA PRO A 5 -71.12 14.01 5.65
C PRO A 5 -69.70 14.09 6.27
N ALA A 6 -69.27 12.96 6.80
CA ALA A 6 -67.91 12.76 7.32
C ALA A 6 -66.91 12.70 6.16
N LEU A 7 -65.88 13.54 6.20
CA LEU A 7 -64.73 13.50 5.34
C LEU A 7 -63.70 12.50 5.95
N VAL A 8 -63.48 11.40 5.24
CA VAL A 8 -62.38 10.46 5.55
C VAL A 8 -61.10 11.00 4.94
N ALA A 9 -60.16 11.45 5.78
CA ALA A 9 -58.84 11.80 5.37
C ALA A 9 -57.95 10.51 5.34
N VAL A 10 -57.60 10.07 4.14
CA VAL A 10 -56.61 9.01 3.92
C VAL A 10 -55.20 9.65 3.96
N THR A 11 -54.51 9.47 5.06
CA THR A 11 -53.07 9.80 5.18
C THR A 11 -52.24 8.70 4.50
N ALA A 12 -51.73 8.99 3.32
CA ALA A 12 -50.70 8.17 2.67
C ALA A 12 -49.36 8.36 3.41
N LEU A 13 -48.92 7.34 4.15
CA LEU A 13 -47.54 7.24 4.64
C LEU A 13 -46.62 6.94 3.45
N ALA A 14 -45.92 7.95 2.98
CA ALA A 14 -44.78 7.77 2.09
C ALA A 14 -43.61 7.19 2.89
N GLY A 15 -43.37 5.88 2.72
CA GLY A 15 -42.17 5.20 3.22
C GLY A 15 -40.93 5.74 2.50
N MET A 16 -40.19 6.65 3.13
CA MET A 16 -38.83 6.98 2.71
C MET A 16 -37.92 5.80 3.05
N GLY A 17 -37.63 4.98 2.05
CA GLY A 17 -36.56 3.98 2.10
C GLY A 17 -35.24 4.74 2.30
N LEU A 18 -34.66 4.63 3.48
CA LEU A 18 -33.26 4.97 3.73
C LEU A 18 -32.39 3.97 2.98
N VAL A 19 -32.08 4.28 1.72
CA VAL A 19 -30.98 3.65 1.03
C VAL A 19 -29.73 4.22 1.69
N GLY A 20 -29.22 3.51 2.71
CA GLY A 20 -27.92 3.75 3.28
C GLY A 20 -26.87 3.38 2.25
N CYS A 21 -26.53 4.30 1.35
CA CYS A 21 -25.25 4.25 0.68
C CYS A 21 -24.18 4.47 1.76
N SER A 22 -23.55 3.38 2.21
CA SER A 22 -22.21 3.47 2.77
C SER A 22 -21.30 3.85 1.60
N ALA A 23 -21.32 5.12 1.21
CA ALA A 23 -20.23 5.69 0.46
C ALA A 23 -19.02 5.60 1.40
N SER A 24 -18.15 4.60 1.17
CA SER A 24 -16.77 4.72 1.60
C SER A 24 -16.36 6.12 1.19
N ALA A 25 -15.95 6.93 2.16
CA ALA A 25 -15.44 8.27 1.88
C ALA A 25 -14.24 8.06 0.95
N ALA A 26 -14.47 8.18 -0.34
CA ALA A 26 -13.40 8.28 -1.31
C ALA A 26 -12.60 9.48 -0.82
N SER A 27 -11.41 9.23 -0.30
CA SER A 27 -10.48 10.27 0.11
C SER A 27 -10.40 11.22 -1.08
N SER A 28 -10.87 12.45 -0.89
CA SER A 28 -10.75 13.47 -1.92
C SER A 28 -9.25 13.67 -2.09
N CYS A 29 -8.73 13.20 -3.21
CA CYS A 29 -7.34 13.32 -3.57
C CYS A 29 -7.12 14.65 -4.31
N PRO A 30 -6.78 15.75 -3.64
CA PRO A 30 -6.30 16.94 -4.32
C PRO A 30 -4.87 16.65 -4.78
N THR A 31 -4.69 16.40 -6.06
CA THR A 31 -3.35 16.39 -6.64
C THR A 31 -2.86 17.84 -6.68
N PRO A 32 -1.74 18.19 -6.04
CA PRO A 32 -1.13 19.50 -6.24
C PRO A 32 -0.70 19.59 -7.71
N THR A 33 -1.46 20.28 -8.52
CA THR A 33 -1.07 20.58 -9.90
C THR A 33 -0.40 21.94 -9.91
N ASP A 34 0.89 21.96 -10.23
CA ASP A 34 1.59 23.22 -10.53
C ASP A 34 1.58 23.44 -12.04
N SER A 35 0.79 24.42 -12.48
CA SER A 35 0.70 24.79 -13.90
C SER A 35 2.03 25.28 -14.48
N SER A 36 3.01 25.68 -13.65
CA SER A 36 4.33 26.07 -14.09
C SER A 36 5.11 24.89 -14.66
N ILE A 37 4.96 23.69 -14.09
CA ILE A 37 5.60 22.46 -14.57
C ILE A 37 5.07 22.08 -15.95
N ALA A 38 3.76 22.14 -16.16
CA ALA A 38 3.12 21.80 -17.42
C ALA A 38 3.65 22.63 -18.61
N SER A 39 4.15 23.83 -18.36
CA SER A 39 4.68 24.72 -19.39
C SER A 39 6.15 24.50 -19.71
N VAL A 40 6.90 23.79 -18.86
CA VAL A 40 8.37 23.67 -18.94
C VAL A 40 8.87 22.25 -19.05
N VAL A 41 8.07 21.25 -18.64
CA VAL A 41 8.45 19.83 -18.71
C VAL A 41 7.62 19.12 -19.75
N ASP A 42 8.28 18.44 -20.68
CA ASP A 42 7.67 17.55 -21.65
C ASP A 42 8.36 16.17 -21.57
N ALA A 43 7.56 15.10 -21.62
CA ALA A 43 8.07 13.73 -21.60
C ALA A 43 7.27 12.88 -22.60
N THR A 44 7.98 12.37 -23.59
CA THR A 44 7.41 11.55 -24.67
C THR A 44 7.90 10.12 -24.60
N GLY A 45 7.18 9.20 -25.22
CA GLY A 45 7.42 7.77 -25.22
C GLY A 45 6.36 7.00 -24.42
N ASP A 46 6.24 5.71 -24.73
CA ASP A 46 5.24 4.84 -24.12
C ASP A 46 5.48 4.66 -22.63
N PHE A 47 4.39 4.52 -21.85
CA PHE A 47 4.46 4.19 -20.44
C PHE A 47 5.24 2.88 -20.21
N GLY A 48 6.09 2.87 -19.18
CA GLY A 48 6.94 1.72 -18.85
C GLY A 48 8.20 1.60 -19.70
N SER A 49 8.43 2.53 -20.63
CA SER A 49 9.69 2.68 -21.37
C SER A 49 10.36 3.98 -20.97
N ALA A 50 11.70 3.99 -21.00
CA ALA A 50 12.46 5.20 -20.66
C ALA A 50 11.98 6.40 -21.52
N PRO A 51 11.40 7.44 -20.90
CA PRO A 51 10.89 8.59 -21.63
C PRO A 51 12.01 9.45 -22.17
N THR A 52 11.77 10.09 -23.30
CA THR A 52 12.57 11.25 -23.72
C THR A 52 12.00 12.47 -22.99
N VAL A 53 12.74 12.97 -22.01
CA VAL A 53 12.32 14.11 -21.19
C VAL A 53 13.07 15.36 -21.65
N SER A 54 12.36 16.46 -21.80
CA SER A 54 12.92 17.78 -22.01
C SER A 54 12.43 18.77 -20.97
N VAL A 55 13.33 19.55 -20.43
CA VAL A 55 13.05 20.68 -19.53
C VAL A 55 13.43 21.97 -20.24
N ARG A 56 12.49 22.91 -20.31
CA ARG A 56 12.79 24.24 -20.90
C ARG A 56 13.63 25.04 -19.90
N SER A 57 14.94 24.92 -20.04
CA SER A 57 15.94 25.53 -19.16
C SER A 57 16.28 26.99 -19.55
N PRO A 58 16.69 27.81 -18.58
CA PRO A 58 16.81 27.51 -17.17
C PRO A 58 15.45 27.50 -16.46
N PHE A 59 15.19 26.47 -15.64
CA PHE A 59 14.02 26.39 -14.79
C PHE A 59 14.47 26.25 -13.33
N VAL A 60 13.99 27.12 -12.46
CA VAL A 60 14.27 27.07 -11.02
C VAL A 60 12.92 26.96 -10.30
N PRO A 61 12.53 25.75 -9.87
CA PRO A 61 11.29 25.57 -9.14
C PRO A 61 11.31 26.35 -7.82
N GLN A 62 10.28 27.16 -7.58
CA GLN A 62 10.17 27.97 -6.36
C GLN A 62 9.46 27.21 -5.24
N GLN A 63 8.72 26.20 -5.58
CA GLN A 63 8.04 25.28 -4.68
C GLN A 63 7.97 23.90 -5.32
N ALA A 64 7.85 22.86 -4.47
CA ALA A 64 7.64 21.52 -4.95
C ALA A 64 6.22 21.36 -5.53
N GLY A 65 6.10 20.70 -6.68
CA GLY A 65 4.82 20.52 -7.34
C GLY A 65 4.82 19.32 -8.30
N THR A 66 3.63 18.96 -8.78
CA THR A 66 3.43 17.81 -9.67
C THR A 66 2.60 18.16 -10.89
N GLN A 67 2.86 17.44 -11.98
CA GLN A 67 2.07 17.46 -13.21
C GLN A 67 1.87 16.03 -13.69
N THR A 68 0.62 15.59 -13.83
CA THR A 68 0.31 14.31 -14.49
C THR A 68 0.48 14.46 -15.99
N LEU A 69 1.29 13.61 -16.57
CA LEU A 69 1.57 13.54 -18.03
C LEU A 69 0.78 12.41 -18.69
N ILE A 70 0.68 11.26 -18.03
CA ILE A 70 -0.19 10.14 -18.41
C ILE A 70 -1.00 9.79 -17.18
N GLU A 71 -2.32 9.71 -17.29
CA GLU A 71 -3.19 9.31 -16.20
C GLU A 71 -3.41 7.81 -16.23
N GLY A 72 -3.09 7.13 -15.12
CA GLY A 72 -3.39 5.72 -14.88
C GLY A 72 -4.73 5.55 -14.17
N ASP A 73 -5.27 4.36 -14.22
CA ASP A 73 -6.57 3.98 -13.65
C ASP A 73 -6.49 2.86 -12.59
N GLY A 74 -5.26 2.40 -12.27
CA GLY A 74 -5.05 1.36 -11.29
C GLY A 74 -5.12 1.82 -9.83
N GLN A 75 -4.58 1.00 -8.92
CA GLN A 75 -4.53 1.28 -7.49
C GLN A 75 -3.83 2.62 -7.21
N ARG A 76 -4.36 3.39 -6.24
CA ARG A 76 -3.79 4.70 -5.87
C ARG A 76 -2.86 4.61 -4.67
N ILE A 77 -1.84 5.46 -4.66
CA ILE A 77 -1.00 5.68 -3.48
C ILE A 77 -1.82 6.52 -2.49
N THR A 78 -2.16 5.94 -1.35
CA THR A 78 -3.00 6.59 -0.30
C THR A 78 -2.26 6.79 1.02
N SER A 79 -1.03 6.27 1.12
CA SER A 79 -0.19 6.37 2.32
C SER A 79 1.29 6.37 1.94
N ASP A 80 2.09 7.11 2.67
CA ASP A 80 3.56 7.11 2.58
C ASP A 80 4.21 5.78 3.01
N LYS A 81 3.44 4.93 3.70
CA LYS A 81 3.85 3.57 4.11
C LYS A 81 3.48 2.49 3.08
N GLN A 82 2.67 2.83 2.10
CA GLN A 82 2.25 1.91 1.05
C GLN A 82 3.42 1.62 0.10
N LEU A 83 3.62 0.35 -0.22
CA LEU A 83 4.62 -0.01 -1.22
C LEU A 83 4.11 0.33 -2.61
N ALA A 84 4.93 1.04 -3.36
CA ALA A 84 4.77 1.22 -4.80
C ALA A 84 6.11 0.97 -5.49
N LEU A 85 6.06 0.46 -6.72
CA LEU A 85 7.21 0.29 -7.59
C LEU A 85 7.16 1.37 -8.67
N VAL A 86 8.27 2.07 -8.86
CA VAL A 86 8.37 3.17 -9.82
C VAL A 86 9.62 3.05 -10.67
N ASP A 87 9.51 3.48 -11.92
CA ASP A 87 10.66 3.92 -12.69
C ASP A 87 10.79 5.44 -12.60
N VAL A 88 12.00 5.95 -12.67
CA VAL A 88 12.26 7.38 -12.55
C VAL A 88 13.38 7.84 -13.47
N THR A 89 13.16 8.96 -14.15
CA THR A 89 14.19 9.74 -14.83
C THR A 89 14.31 11.09 -14.13
N VAL A 90 15.53 11.47 -13.75
CA VAL A 90 15.83 12.71 -13.03
C VAL A 90 16.68 13.62 -13.89
N LEU A 91 16.27 14.89 -13.98
CA LEU A 91 16.99 15.93 -14.70
C LEU A 91 17.34 17.09 -13.75
N ASP A 92 18.47 17.71 -14.02
CA ASP A 92 18.80 19.01 -13.45
C ASP A 92 17.88 20.07 -14.06
N ALA A 93 17.14 20.78 -13.22
CA ALA A 93 16.15 21.75 -13.69
C ALA A 93 16.80 22.99 -14.35
N ALA A 94 17.97 23.42 -13.86
CA ALA A 94 18.65 24.60 -14.38
C ALA A 94 19.26 24.37 -15.77
N THR A 95 19.78 23.18 -16.03
CA THR A 95 20.48 22.86 -17.29
C THR A 95 19.67 21.98 -18.23
N GLY A 96 18.67 21.24 -17.74
CA GLY A 96 17.95 20.23 -18.48
C GLY A 96 18.73 18.91 -18.70
N ALA A 97 19.91 18.78 -18.08
CA ALA A 97 20.74 17.58 -18.22
C ALA A 97 20.15 16.41 -17.41
N GLN A 98 20.13 15.23 -18.02
CA GLN A 98 19.74 14.01 -17.29
C GLN A 98 20.82 13.62 -16.29
N LEU A 99 20.41 13.46 -15.02
CA LEU A 99 21.27 13.08 -13.91
C LEU A 99 21.24 11.57 -13.65
N VAL A 100 20.03 10.99 -13.56
CA VAL A 100 19.80 9.59 -13.24
C VAL A 100 18.62 9.07 -14.03
N ALA A 101 18.65 7.80 -14.41
CA ALA A 101 17.46 7.05 -14.89
C ALA A 101 17.52 5.62 -14.39
N THR A 102 16.37 5.03 -14.06
CA THR A 102 16.21 3.60 -13.84
C THR A 102 16.25 2.83 -15.16
N GLN A 103 16.22 1.51 -15.11
CA GLN A 103 16.38 0.70 -16.33
C GLN A 103 15.12 0.58 -17.17
N TYR A 104 13.93 0.87 -16.63
CA TYR A 104 12.64 0.72 -17.31
C TYR A 104 12.45 -0.69 -17.92
N ALA A 105 12.94 -1.74 -17.26
CA ALA A 105 12.89 -3.10 -17.81
C ALA A 105 11.61 -3.83 -17.40
N ASP A 106 11.48 -4.18 -16.12
CA ASP A 106 10.33 -4.90 -15.57
C ASP A 106 10.05 -4.49 -14.11
N ASP A 107 8.99 -5.03 -13.53
CA ASP A 107 8.61 -4.68 -12.15
C ASP A 107 9.64 -5.16 -11.11
N LYS A 108 10.44 -6.20 -11.43
CA LYS A 108 11.50 -6.70 -10.54
C LYS A 108 12.69 -5.76 -10.45
N THR A 109 12.91 -4.97 -11.50
CA THR A 109 13.98 -3.96 -11.57
C THR A 109 13.51 -2.57 -11.19
N ALA A 110 12.20 -2.34 -11.10
CA ALA A 110 11.62 -1.09 -10.65
C ALA A 110 12.03 -0.74 -9.22
N THR A 111 12.15 0.54 -8.94
CA THR A 111 12.61 1.01 -7.64
C THR A 111 11.43 1.11 -6.66
N PRO A 112 11.53 0.51 -5.45
CA PRO A 112 10.53 0.73 -4.40
C PRO A 112 10.48 2.20 -4.00
N LEU A 113 9.28 2.80 -4.04
CA LEU A 113 9.08 4.21 -3.69
C LEU A 113 9.59 4.56 -2.27
N PRO A 114 9.42 3.73 -1.23
CA PRO A 114 9.97 4.00 0.10
C PRO A 114 11.49 4.24 0.11
N ARG A 115 12.24 3.62 -0.81
CA ARG A 115 13.68 3.86 -0.93
C ARG A 115 13.98 5.29 -1.40
N LEU A 116 13.17 5.81 -2.32
CA LEU A 116 13.34 7.18 -2.84
C LEU A 116 12.89 8.21 -1.80
N THR A 117 11.76 7.98 -1.14
CA THR A 117 11.23 8.89 -0.13
C THR A 117 12.07 8.92 1.15
N GLN A 118 12.82 7.86 1.44
CA GLN A 118 13.82 7.86 2.52
C GLN A 118 14.99 8.81 2.18
N ALA A 119 15.43 8.85 0.93
CA ALA A 119 16.49 9.73 0.48
C ALA A 119 16.02 11.18 0.28
N ILE A 120 14.81 11.35 -0.27
CA ILE A 120 14.18 12.65 -0.58
C ILE A 120 12.74 12.64 -0.03
N PRO A 121 12.53 12.98 1.24
CA PRO A 121 11.20 12.88 1.90
C PRO A 121 10.12 13.74 1.23
N SER A 122 10.49 14.83 0.57
CA SER A 122 9.57 15.71 -0.15
C SER A 122 8.84 15.04 -1.34
N ILE A 123 9.30 13.87 -1.81
CA ILE A 123 8.64 13.10 -2.87
C ILE A 123 7.31 12.49 -2.38
N ALA A 124 7.26 12.00 -1.14
CA ALA A 124 6.10 11.25 -0.64
C ALA A 124 4.75 12.01 -0.79
N PRO A 125 4.61 13.26 -0.30
CA PRO A 125 3.36 13.99 -0.43
C PRO A 125 3.01 14.34 -1.89
N LEU A 126 4.01 14.43 -2.77
CA LEU A 126 3.82 14.79 -4.18
C LEU A 126 3.29 13.63 -5.04
N LEU A 127 3.50 12.39 -4.59
CA LEU A 127 2.96 11.19 -5.26
C LEU A 127 1.69 10.66 -4.58
N ASN A 128 1.23 11.30 -3.52
CA ASN A 128 -0.04 10.91 -2.90
C ASN A 128 -1.18 11.05 -3.91
N CYS A 129 -2.08 10.05 -3.93
CA CYS A 129 -3.19 9.92 -4.85
C CYS A 129 -2.85 9.62 -6.33
N VAL A 130 -1.58 9.51 -6.68
CA VAL A 130 -1.19 9.05 -8.01
C VAL A 130 -1.58 7.58 -8.17
N ALA A 131 -2.16 7.25 -9.32
CA ALA A 131 -2.59 5.89 -9.64
C ALA A 131 -1.48 5.08 -10.31
N GLU A 132 -1.50 3.77 -10.14
CA GLU A 132 -0.76 2.83 -10.98
C GLU A 132 -1.09 3.07 -12.46
N GLY A 133 -0.08 3.00 -13.32
CA GLY A 133 -0.20 3.34 -14.74
C GLY A 133 0.03 4.82 -15.07
N SER A 134 0.21 5.68 -14.06
CA SER A 134 0.47 7.11 -14.29
C SER A 134 1.94 7.40 -14.60
N ARG A 135 2.15 8.39 -15.50
CA ARG A 135 3.42 9.12 -15.62
C ARG A 135 3.25 10.52 -15.05
N VAL A 136 4.12 10.88 -14.10
CA VAL A 136 4.02 12.15 -13.36
C VAL A 136 5.36 12.86 -13.37
N ALA A 137 5.37 14.14 -13.76
CA ALA A 137 6.50 15.03 -13.57
C ALA A 137 6.39 15.70 -12.19
N VAL A 138 7.50 15.71 -11.45
CA VAL A 138 7.62 16.33 -10.13
C VAL A 138 8.80 17.27 -10.17
N ALA A 139 8.61 18.54 -9.86
CA ALA A 139 9.70 19.50 -9.71
C ALA A 139 9.91 19.79 -8.22
N ILE A 140 11.17 19.75 -7.79
CA ILE A 140 11.57 19.97 -6.40
C ILE A 140 12.69 21.00 -6.35
N PRO A 141 12.53 22.10 -5.57
CA PRO A 141 13.62 23.05 -5.30
C PRO A 141 14.82 22.35 -4.66
N GLY A 142 16.02 22.82 -4.93
CA GLY A 142 17.25 22.26 -4.34
C GLY A 142 17.23 22.24 -2.81
N SER A 143 16.63 23.27 -2.17
CA SER A 143 16.44 23.34 -0.71
C SER A 143 15.60 22.19 -0.15
N ASP A 144 14.65 21.66 -0.95
CA ASP A 144 13.70 20.64 -0.53
C ASP A 144 14.13 19.20 -0.85
N LEU A 145 15.26 19.05 -1.59
CA LEU A 145 15.87 17.75 -1.85
C LEU A 145 16.48 17.12 -0.58
N GLY A 146 16.76 17.94 0.44
CA GLY A 146 17.53 17.53 1.61
C GLY A 146 19.01 17.31 1.30
N ALA A 147 19.87 17.29 2.30
CA ALA A 147 21.32 17.22 2.10
C ALA A 147 21.76 15.94 1.37
N GLN A 148 21.16 14.80 1.69
CA GLN A 148 21.49 13.52 1.05
C GLN A 148 21.03 13.48 -0.41
N GLY A 149 19.80 13.94 -0.70
CA GLY A 149 19.25 13.96 -2.06
C GLY A 149 20.02 14.92 -2.96
N ALA A 150 20.26 16.12 -2.50
CA ALA A 150 21.04 17.13 -3.23
C ALA A 150 22.47 16.63 -3.54
N GLN A 151 23.16 16.04 -2.56
CA GLN A 151 24.49 15.46 -2.75
C GLN A 151 24.48 14.28 -3.73
N ALA A 152 23.49 13.37 -3.62
CA ALA A 152 23.40 12.20 -4.49
C ALA A 152 23.13 12.58 -5.96
N LEU A 153 22.39 13.67 -6.18
CA LEU A 153 22.08 14.19 -7.53
C LEU A 153 23.08 15.21 -8.05
N GLY A 154 23.93 15.75 -7.20
CA GLY A 154 24.87 16.83 -7.55
C GLY A 154 24.18 18.17 -7.82
N VAL A 155 22.99 18.39 -7.23
CA VAL A 155 22.18 19.60 -7.39
C VAL A 155 22.47 20.57 -6.26
N ASN A 156 22.67 21.87 -6.60
CA ASN A 156 22.91 22.91 -5.59
C ASN A 156 21.60 23.37 -4.95
N GLU A 157 21.68 23.98 -3.77
CA GLU A 157 20.52 24.49 -3.03
C GLU A 157 19.73 25.57 -3.82
N GLY A 158 20.43 26.38 -4.63
CA GLY A 158 19.82 27.43 -5.47
C GLY A 158 19.20 26.94 -6.77
N ASP A 159 19.40 25.67 -7.12
CA ASP A 159 18.89 25.03 -8.32
C ASP A 159 17.65 24.18 -7.99
N GLY A 160 17.40 23.12 -8.75
CA GLY A 160 16.33 22.18 -8.48
C GLY A 160 16.45 20.94 -9.35
N ALA A 161 15.58 19.96 -9.11
CA ALA A 161 15.51 18.76 -9.91
C ALA A 161 14.10 18.51 -10.43
N VAL A 162 14.00 17.94 -11.63
CA VAL A 162 12.78 17.43 -12.22
C VAL A 162 12.85 15.92 -12.24
N PHE A 163 11.87 15.27 -11.64
CA PHE A 163 11.69 13.83 -11.64
C PHE A 163 10.52 13.50 -12.56
N VAL A 164 10.68 12.52 -13.44
CA VAL A 164 9.59 11.94 -14.20
C VAL A 164 9.43 10.50 -13.72
N PHE A 165 8.32 10.24 -13.04
CA PHE A 165 7.98 8.93 -12.50
C PHE A 165 7.02 8.20 -13.41
N ASP A 166 7.27 6.93 -13.69
CA ASP A 166 6.28 5.96 -14.14
C ASP A 166 5.90 5.11 -12.93
N VAL A 167 4.65 5.23 -12.46
CA VAL A 167 4.14 4.43 -11.33
C VAL A 167 3.72 3.06 -11.87
N ARG A 168 4.61 2.08 -11.72
CA ARG A 168 4.51 0.75 -12.34
C ARG A 168 3.50 -0.15 -11.64
N LYS A 169 3.55 -0.18 -10.31
CA LYS A 169 2.73 -1.02 -9.47
C LYS A 169 2.47 -0.33 -8.14
N VAL A 170 1.24 -0.39 -7.67
CA VAL A 170 0.86 0.09 -6.34
C VAL A 170 0.20 -1.07 -5.60
N PHE A 171 0.75 -1.44 -4.46
CA PHE A 171 0.22 -2.51 -3.63
C PHE A 171 -0.86 -1.99 -2.68
N LEU A 172 -1.74 -2.86 -2.20
CA LEU A 172 -2.76 -2.48 -1.23
C LEU A 172 -2.12 -1.96 0.07
N PRO A 173 -2.71 -0.96 0.75
CA PRO A 173 -2.20 -0.50 2.04
C PRO A 173 -2.52 -1.47 3.19
N ALA A 174 -3.58 -2.27 3.03
CA ALA A 174 -4.06 -3.31 3.94
C ALA A 174 -4.96 -4.28 3.18
N ALA A 175 -5.26 -5.44 3.74
CA ALA A 175 -6.25 -6.36 3.18
C ALA A 175 -7.64 -5.72 3.12
N ASP A 176 -8.21 -5.61 1.94
CA ASP A 176 -9.48 -4.93 1.63
C ASP A 176 -10.63 -5.88 1.24
N GLY A 177 -10.36 -7.18 1.19
CA GLY A 177 -11.35 -8.20 0.84
C GLY A 177 -12.56 -8.25 1.75
N ALA A 178 -13.59 -8.99 1.34
CA ALA A 178 -14.82 -9.16 2.09
C ALA A 178 -14.59 -9.91 3.40
N ASP A 179 -15.16 -9.41 4.50
CA ASP A 179 -15.04 -10.05 5.81
C ASP A 179 -15.62 -11.47 5.80
N GLN A 180 -14.89 -12.41 6.39
CA GLN A 180 -15.29 -13.78 6.54
C GLN A 180 -15.59 -14.08 8.02
N TYR A 181 -16.62 -14.86 8.25
CA TYR A 181 -17.00 -15.25 9.61
C TYR A 181 -16.03 -16.31 10.15
N ASN A 182 -15.42 -16.03 11.32
CA ASN A 182 -14.62 -16.99 12.05
C ASN A 182 -15.52 -17.85 12.95
N ALA A 183 -15.81 -19.07 12.52
CA ALA A 183 -16.66 -20.01 13.25
C ALA A 183 -15.87 -20.97 14.18
N ASP A 184 -14.56 -20.99 14.09
CA ASP A 184 -13.71 -21.95 14.79
C ASP A 184 -13.52 -21.60 16.26
N SER A 185 -14.06 -22.43 17.14
CA SER A 185 -13.86 -22.27 18.58
C SER A 185 -12.39 -22.42 18.99
N GLY A 186 -11.92 -21.56 19.89
CA GLY A 186 -10.55 -21.55 20.36
C GLY A 186 -9.54 -20.82 19.46
N MET A 187 -9.98 -20.31 18.29
CA MET A 187 -9.15 -19.41 17.49
C MET A 187 -9.14 -18.00 18.06
N PRO A 188 -8.03 -17.27 17.95
CA PRO A 188 -7.97 -15.84 18.29
C PRO A 188 -8.98 -15.03 17.46
N SER A 189 -9.44 -13.92 18.01
CA SER A 189 -10.20 -12.92 17.26
C SER A 189 -9.32 -11.75 16.85
N VAL A 190 -9.68 -11.10 15.75
CA VAL A 190 -8.94 -9.98 15.19
C VAL A 190 -9.83 -8.74 15.18
N VAL A 191 -9.31 -7.64 15.73
CA VAL A 191 -9.87 -6.30 15.62
C VAL A 191 -8.95 -5.48 14.73
N ARG A 192 -9.46 -4.45 14.05
CA ARG A 192 -8.66 -3.65 13.11
C ARG A 192 -8.71 -2.19 13.50
N ALA A 193 -7.55 -1.54 13.48
CA ALA A 193 -7.46 -0.09 13.56
C ALA A 193 -7.93 0.55 12.24
N PRO A 194 -8.20 1.87 12.20
CA PRO A 194 -8.65 2.57 10.99
C PRO A 194 -7.68 2.49 9.80
N ASP A 195 -6.38 2.30 10.07
CA ASP A 195 -5.33 2.11 9.05
C ASP A 195 -5.20 0.65 8.59
N GLY A 196 -6.03 -0.26 9.10
CA GLY A 196 -6.02 -1.69 8.78
C GLY A 196 -5.15 -2.53 9.73
N GLN A 197 -4.30 -1.94 10.57
CA GLN A 197 -3.43 -2.70 11.47
C GLN A 197 -4.24 -3.65 12.36
N PRO A 198 -3.95 -4.98 12.35
CA PRO A 198 -4.68 -5.93 13.16
C PRO A 198 -4.21 -5.94 14.61
N GLY A 199 -5.18 -5.95 15.54
CA GLY A 199 -5.01 -6.31 16.93
C GLY A 199 -5.49 -7.74 17.16
N ILE A 200 -4.66 -8.59 17.77
CA ILE A 200 -4.94 -10.00 18.00
C ILE A 200 -5.40 -10.21 19.44
N VAL A 201 -6.60 -10.72 19.63
CA VAL A 201 -7.16 -11.05 20.93
C VAL A 201 -7.10 -12.57 21.12
N ILE A 202 -6.16 -13.02 21.96
CA ILE A 202 -5.95 -14.44 22.25
C ILE A 202 -6.99 -14.88 23.30
N PRO A 203 -7.75 -15.96 23.04
CA PRO A 203 -8.74 -16.46 23.98
C PRO A 203 -8.09 -16.99 25.28
N ALA A 204 -8.92 -17.24 26.28
CA ALA A 204 -8.48 -17.96 27.47
C ALA A 204 -8.30 -19.44 27.15
N GLY A 205 -7.30 -20.08 27.77
CA GLY A 205 -7.01 -21.51 27.61
C GLY A 205 -5.76 -21.79 26.80
N ASP A 206 -5.53 -23.07 26.57
CA ASP A 206 -4.34 -23.57 25.88
C ASP A 206 -4.42 -23.30 24.36
N ALA A 207 -3.25 -23.19 23.73
CA ALA A 207 -3.14 -23.07 22.30
C ALA A 207 -3.54 -24.39 21.60
N PRO A 208 -4.03 -24.34 20.35
CA PRO A 208 -4.22 -25.52 19.53
C PRO A 208 -2.94 -26.36 19.44
N THR A 209 -3.08 -27.68 19.44
CA THR A 209 -1.97 -28.64 19.34
C THR A 209 -1.58 -28.96 17.89
N ALA A 210 -2.28 -28.43 16.91
CA ALA A 210 -1.98 -28.51 15.50
C ALA A 210 -2.04 -27.11 14.87
N ALA A 211 -1.26 -26.89 13.82
CA ALA A 211 -1.32 -25.64 13.05
C ALA A 211 -2.73 -25.46 12.46
N ARG A 212 -3.27 -24.25 12.57
CA ARG A 212 -4.60 -23.89 12.06
C ARG A 212 -4.51 -22.55 11.35
N SER A 213 -5.23 -22.43 10.24
CA SER A 213 -5.38 -21.17 9.54
C SER A 213 -6.81 -20.90 9.20
N GLN A 214 -7.16 -19.63 9.08
CA GLN A 214 -8.48 -19.19 8.69
C GLN A 214 -8.40 -17.89 7.92
N THR A 215 -9.02 -17.84 6.74
CA THR A 215 -9.24 -16.62 5.99
C THR A 215 -10.31 -15.79 6.69
N ILE A 216 -9.94 -14.62 7.19
CA ILE A 216 -10.84 -13.70 7.90
C ILE A 216 -11.26 -12.49 7.06
N LYS A 217 -10.55 -12.26 5.93
CA LYS A 217 -11.02 -11.48 4.78
C LYS A 217 -10.69 -12.24 3.51
N LYS A 218 -11.59 -12.26 2.54
CA LYS A 218 -11.37 -12.88 1.23
C LYS A 218 -11.30 -11.81 0.17
N GLY A 219 -10.10 -11.66 -0.41
CA GLY A 219 -9.86 -10.78 -1.55
C GLY A 219 -10.29 -11.41 -2.87
N ASP A 220 -10.28 -10.63 -3.93
CA ASP A 220 -10.66 -11.01 -5.29
C ASP A 220 -9.54 -10.76 -6.32
N GLY A 221 -8.32 -10.39 -5.85
CA GLY A 221 -7.17 -10.18 -6.71
C GLY A 221 -6.49 -11.48 -7.15
N ASP A 222 -5.23 -11.37 -7.59
CA ASP A 222 -4.44 -12.50 -8.10
C ASP A 222 -4.29 -13.62 -7.08
N VAL A 223 -4.29 -14.87 -7.56
CA VAL A 223 -4.08 -16.06 -6.73
C VAL A 223 -2.60 -16.21 -6.39
N VAL A 224 -2.31 -16.43 -5.12
CA VAL A 224 -0.97 -16.69 -4.60
C VAL A 224 -0.58 -18.15 -4.83
N THR A 225 0.59 -18.37 -5.41
CA THR A 225 1.20 -19.71 -5.60
C THR A 225 2.48 -19.85 -4.78
N ALA A 226 3.00 -21.07 -4.66
CA ALA A 226 4.26 -21.34 -3.94
C ALA A 226 5.44 -20.52 -4.47
N ASP A 227 5.48 -20.25 -5.78
CA ASP A 227 6.56 -19.50 -6.44
C ASP A 227 6.31 -17.99 -6.48
N SER A 228 5.13 -17.52 -6.04
CA SER A 228 4.81 -16.09 -6.03
C SER A 228 5.73 -15.31 -5.11
N SER A 229 6.22 -14.17 -5.60
CA SER A 229 6.83 -13.14 -4.75
C SER A 229 5.72 -12.23 -4.25
N VAL A 230 5.38 -12.35 -2.95
CA VAL A 230 4.26 -11.64 -2.34
C VAL A 230 4.71 -10.43 -1.55
N VAL A 231 3.90 -9.38 -1.57
CA VAL A 231 3.99 -8.24 -0.66
C VAL A 231 2.94 -8.45 0.42
N ILE A 232 3.38 -8.48 1.68
CA ILE A 232 2.52 -8.81 2.83
C ILE A 232 2.75 -7.88 4.01
N HIS A 233 1.68 -7.60 4.75
CA HIS A 233 1.80 -7.20 6.13
C HIS A 233 1.67 -8.40 7.06
N VAL A 234 2.50 -8.42 8.11
CA VAL A 234 2.51 -9.49 9.11
C VAL A 234 2.45 -8.87 10.51
N GLN A 235 1.55 -9.39 11.34
CA GLN A 235 1.49 -9.13 12.77
C GLN A 235 1.63 -10.47 13.51
N GLY A 236 2.70 -10.65 14.29
CA GLY A 236 2.99 -11.86 15.05
C GLY A 236 2.90 -11.62 16.56
N VAL A 237 2.15 -12.46 17.27
CA VAL A 237 1.95 -12.40 18.72
C VAL A 237 2.21 -13.76 19.36
N ALA A 238 2.95 -13.79 20.47
CA ALA A 238 3.15 -14.99 21.27
C ALA A 238 1.89 -15.33 22.09
N TRP A 239 1.41 -16.59 22.00
CA TRP A 239 0.18 -17.02 22.67
C TRP A 239 0.22 -16.81 24.20
N GLY A 240 1.28 -17.30 24.85
CA GLY A 240 1.41 -17.25 26.30
C GLY A 240 1.60 -15.83 26.84
N ALA A 241 2.57 -15.11 26.32
CA ALA A 241 2.93 -13.77 26.77
C ALA A 241 1.96 -12.68 26.26
N LYS A 242 1.20 -12.95 25.21
CA LYS A 242 0.32 -11.99 24.50
C LYS A 242 1.07 -10.75 24.02
N THR A 243 2.36 -10.88 23.71
CA THR A 243 3.23 -9.80 23.27
C THR A 243 3.52 -9.93 21.76
N THR A 244 3.57 -8.80 21.08
CA THR A 244 3.98 -8.74 19.67
C THR A 244 5.48 -8.95 19.58
N PHE A 245 5.91 -9.90 18.73
CA PHE A 245 7.32 -10.15 18.43
C PHE A 245 7.69 -9.75 17.02
N ALA A 246 6.74 -9.76 16.08
CA ALA A 246 6.94 -9.34 14.70
C ALA A 246 5.81 -8.41 14.24
N SER A 247 6.15 -7.32 13.55
CA SER A 247 5.14 -6.40 13.02
C SER A 247 5.73 -5.54 11.91
N THR A 248 5.34 -5.79 10.68
CA THR A 248 5.67 -4.90 9.55
C THR A 248 4.95 -3.56 9.64
N TRP A 249 3.79 -3.52 10.32
CA TRP A 249 3.05 -2.29 10.61
C TRP A 249 3.85 -1.30 11.46
N LYS A 250 4.55 -1.82 12.49
CA LYS A 250 5.44 -1.00 13.34
C LYS A 250 6.68 -0.53 12.59
N ASN A 251 7.15 -1.33 11.63
CA ASN A 251 8.30 -0.98 10.80
C ASN A 251 7.95 0.06 9.73
N GLY A 252 6.67 0.35 9.53
CA GLY A 252 6.18 1.39 8.63
C GLY A 252 6.13 1.01 7.15
N SER A 253 6.40 -0.26 6.78
CA SER A 253 6.27 -0.75 5.41
C SER A 253 6.04 -2.26 5.37
N PRO A 254 5.30 -2.78 4.34
CA PRO A 254 5.13 -4.20 4.14
C PRO A 254 6.45 -4.90 3.83
N GLY A 255 6.49 -6.21 4.10
CA GLY A 255 7.58 -7.08 3.69
C GLY A 255 7.32 -7.69 2.31
N GLN A 256 8.39 -8.09 1.63
CA GLN A 256 8.34 -8.86 0.40
C GLN A 256 9.07 -10.20 0.61
N ALA A 257 8.46 -11.30 0.19
CA ALA A 257 9.04 -12.64 0.29
C ALA A 257 8.50 -13.55 -0.80
N THR A 258 9.29 -14.55 -1.22
CA THR A 258 8.75 -15.69 -1.97
C THR A 258 7.99 -16.60 -1.01
N VAL A 259 6.81 -17.08 -1.40
CA VAL A 259 5.95 -17.91 -0.52
C VAL A 259 6.71 -19.12 0.00
N SER A 260 7.44 -19.83 -0.85
CA SER A 260 8.25 -21.01 -0.47
C SER A 260 9.41 -20.70 0.50
N ALA A 261 9.78 -19.43 0.69
CA ALA A 261 10.81 -19.00 1.66
C ALA A 261 10.21 -18.59 3.03
N LEU A 262 8.90 -18.52 3.16
CA LEU A 262 8.23 -18.25 4.43
C LEU A 262 8.27 -19.48 5.36
N PRO A 263 8.10 -19.30 6.68
CA PRO A 263 7.86 -20.42 7.59
C PRO A 263 6.71 -21.31 7.07
N PRO A 264 6.83 -22.65 7.18
CA PRO A 264 5.92 -23.58 6.50
C PRO A 264 4.43 -23.36 6.80
N ALA A 265 4.09 -23.00 8.05
CA ALA A 265 2.71 -22.74 8.42
C ALA A 265 2.16 -21.47 7.75
N LEU A 266 2.98 -20.42 7.60
CA LEU A 266 2.60 -19.21 6.90
C LEU A 266 2.49 -19.44 5.39
N ALA A 267 3.48 -20.15 4.79
CA ALA A 267 3.45 -20.51 3.38
C ALA A 267 2.16 -21.28 3.03
N SER A 268 1.86 -22.35 3.77
CA SER A 268 0.67 -23.17 3.56
C SER A 268 -0.64 -22.40 3.78
N ALA A 269 -0.64 -21.39 4.66
CA ALA A 269 -1.83 -20.62 4.97
C ALA A 269 -2.18 -19.59 3.89
N ILE A 270 -1.19 -19.09 3.15
CA ILE A 270 -1.41 -18.06 2.12
C ILE A 270 -1.40 -18.63 0.69
N GLU A 271 -0.84 -19.82 0.47
CA GLU A 271 -0.91 -20.49 -0.82
C GLU A 271 -2.36 -20.80 -1.20
N GLY A 272 -2.77 -20.41 -2.41
CA GLY A 272 -4.15 -20.53 -2.90
C GLY A 272 -5.09 -19.41 -2.44
N GLU A 273 -4.64 -18.53 -1.55
CA GLU A 273 -5.38 -17.32 -1.23
C GLU A 273 -5.24 -16.26 -2.33
N THR A 274 -6.06 -15.23 -2.28
CA THR A 274 -6.05 -14.14 -3.26
C THR A 274 -5.54 -12.84 -2.64
N VAL A 275 -4.94 -11.99 -3.45
CA VAL A 275 -4.60 -10.61 -3.06
C VAL A 275 -5.84 -9.90 -2.52
N GLY A 276 -5.66 -9.13 -1.44
CA GLY A 276 -6.73 -8.54 -0.65
C GLY A 276 -7.21 -9.40 0.52
N SER A 277 -6.78 -10.67 0.60
CA SER A 277 -7.13 -11.56 1.72
C SER A 277 -6.34 -11.23 2.99
N GLN A 278 -6.98 -11.49 4.14
CA GLN A 278 -6.35 -11.50 5.46
C GLN A 278 -6.50 -12.88 6.08
N VAL A 279 -5.38 -13.48 6.49
CA VAL A 279 -5.33 -14.84 7.02
C VAL A 279 -4.84 -14.82 8.46
N LEU A 280 -5.60 -15.47 9.35
CA LEU A 280 -5.22 -15.74 10.73
C LEU A 280 -4.57 -17.13 10.80
N VAL A 281 -3.38 -17.23 11.40
CA VAL A 281 -2.61 -18.48 11.51
C VAL A 281 -2.22 -18.70 12.96
N VAL A 282 -2.41 -19.92 13.46
CA VAL A 282 -1.91 -20.36 14.76
C VAL A 282 -0.92 -21.50 14.53
N VAL A 283 0.32 -21.34 15.04
CA VAL A 283 1.40 -22.32 14.97
C VAL A 283 1.63 -22.86 16.37
N PRO A 284 1.50 -24.19 16.62
CA PRO A 284 1.75 -24.77 17.93
C PRO A 284 3.23 -24.71 18.31
N ALA A 285 3.52 -24.75 19.61
CA ALA A 285 4.87 -24.52 20.14
C ALA A 285 5.95 -25.47 19.59
N ASP A 286 5.58 -26.71 19.28
CA ASP A 286 6.47 -27.73 18.73
C ASP A 286 6.78 -27.58 17.23
N GLN A 287 6.14 -26.62 16.53
CA GLN A 287 6.32 -26.35 15.10
C GLN A 287 6.93 -24.97 14.80
N THR A 288 7.37 -24.23 15.82
CA THR A 288 7.82 -22.83 15.68
C THR A 288 9.30 -22.65 15.33
N GLN A 289 10.05 -23.72 15.10
CA GLN A 289 11.51 -23.63 14.86
C GLN A 289 11.87 -22.77 13.63
N ALA A 290 11.11 -22.91 12.53
CA ALA A 290 11.34 -22.11 11.32
C ALA A 290 11.00 -20.61 11.58
N ASP A 291 9.97 -20.34 12.37
CA ASP A 291 9.57 -18.98 12.76
C ASP A 291 10.61 -18.30 13.64
N GLN A 292 11.25 -19.06 14.55
CA GLN A 292 12.34 -18.55 15.39
C GLN A 292 13.53 -18.11 14.53
N GLN A 293 13.87 -18.88 13.49
CA GLN A 293 14.97 -18.58 12.59
C GLN A 293 14.66 -17.41 11.65
N ALA A 294 13.46 -17.38 11.06
CA ALA A 294 13.08 -16.40 10.04
C ALA A 294 12.59 -15.06 10.64
N LEU A 295 11.86 -15.11 11.75
CA LEU A 295 11.14 -13.96 12.32
C LEU A 295 11.59 -13.62 13.75
N GLN A 296 12.61 -14.28 14.29
CA GLN A 296 13.07 -14.15 15.67
C GLN A 296 11.93 -14.36 16.69
N ALA A 297 11.04 -15.33 16.38
CA ALA A 297 9.92 -15.64 17.23
C ALA A 297 10.40 -16.24 18.58
N PRO A 298 9.66 -16.03 19.68
CA PRO A 298 10.02 -16.64 20.97
C PRO A 298 9.89 -18.17 20.94
N ALA A 299 10.78 -18.85 21.68
CA ALA A 299 10.75 -20.29 21.83
C ALA A 299 9.67 -20.76 22.80
N ASP A 300 9.34 -22.05 22.75
CA ASP A 300 8.51 -22.76 23.73
C ASP A 300 7.09 -22.17 23.93
N THR A 301 6.58 -21.48 22.92
CA THR A 301 5.21 -20.94 22.94
C THR A 301 4.57 -21.04 21.57
N ALA A 302 3.26 -21.23 21.54
CA ALA A 302 2.53 -21.14 20.28
C ALA A 302 2.52 -19.70 19.78
N LEU A 303 2.47 -19.53 18.45
CA LEU A 303 2.52 -18.24 17.78
C LEU A 303 1.21 -18.01 17.04
N VAL A 304 0.81 -16.76 16.99
CA VAL A 304 -0.37 -16.31 16.24
C VAL A 304 0.06 -15.23 15.26
N TYR A 305 -0.32 -15.40 14.01
CA TYR A 305 -0.07 -14.42 12.97
C TYR A 305 -1.36 -13.94 12.33
N VAL A 306 -1.38 -12.69 11.95
CA VAL A 306 -2.31 -12.14 10.96
C VAL A 306 -1.48 -11.66 9.78
N VAL A 307 -1.81 -12.18 8.60
CA VAL A 307 -1.11 -11.88 7.35
C VAL A 307 -2.10 -11.22 6.40
N ASP A 308 -1.78 -10.00 5.95
CA ASP A 308 -2.49 -9.32 4.87
C ASP A 308 -1.72 -9.56 3.56
N ILE A 309 -2.40 -10.03 2.53
CA ILE A 309 -1.82 -10.24 1.19
C ILE A 309 -2.10 -9.01 0.36
N LEU A 310 -1.07 -8.21 0.10
CA LEU A 310 -1.20 -6.87 -0.50
C LEU A 310 -0.97 -6.86 -2.01
N GLY A 311 -0.31 -7.89 -2.53
CA GLY A 311 -0.08 -8.07 -3.95
C GLY A 311 0.98 -9.10 -4.27
N VAL A 312 1.12 -9.39 -5.56
CA VAL A 312 2.15 -10.26 -6.13
C VAL A 312 3.03 -9.41 -7.03
N VAL A 313 4.36 -9.58 -6.90
CA VAL A 313 5.35 -8.99 -7.81
C VAL A 313 5.52 -9.93 -8.99
N GLY A 314 5.26 -9.43 -10.19
CA GLY A 314 5.29 -10.18 -11.47
C GLY A 314 6.70 -10.59 -11.94
#